data_949e2bcc89b882270680dd227d050286
#
_entry.id   949e2bcc89b882270680dd227d050286
#
_cell.length_a   1.000
_cell.length_b   1.000
_cell.length_c   1.000
_cell.angle_alpha   90.00
_cell.angle_beta   90.00
_cell.angle_gamma   90.00
#
_symmetry.space_group_name_H-M   'P 1'
#
loop_
_entity.id
_entity.type
_entity.pdbx_description
1 polymer ?
#
loop_
_entity_poly.entity_id
_entity_poly.type
_entity_poly.pdbx_seq_one_letter_code
_entity_poly.pdbx_strand_id
1 'polypeptide(L)'
;YKSCDLLMGISKQTYGINKRLLPKYEDWQITYVPHGISNRRFHKVEDDDTSLLDFEAKHHISDKKFKILYSNRNIRRKQPGDVMLAYKYFMDGLTPEQRRDCVLIYHCSPIDENGTDLPRVKKHLMPDDYDIRFTYETDGRPFNDSEMNLLFNSADVYINLASNEGFGLGSCEALTVGTPIIVNVTGGLQDQCGFKKDGEFLTPDDYVELGSNHERTYTEHGEWVFPVFPTNRSLQGSPATPYIWDDRCQPEDASVQLRKLYDLGREERKRLGSLGTEFCKENQMTSKVMGQNFIDSMNGAFESWKPKPKYSMEAV
;
A
#
# COMPACT_ATOMS: atom_id res chain seq x y z
N TYR A 1 -3.78 24.58 -5.45
CA TYR A 1 -2.37 24.48 -5.86
C TYR A 1 -1.75 25.87 -6.11
N LYS A 2 -2.36 26.73 -6.94
CA LYS A 2 -1.78 28.04 -7.32
C LYS A 2 -1.59 29.04 -6.16
N SER A 3 -2.20 28.80 -5.01
CA SER A 3 -2.05 29.62 -3.79
C SER A 3 -0.93 29.15 -2.86
N CYS A 4 -0.27 28.04 -3.19
CA CYS A 4 0.83 27.48 -2.41
C CYS A 4 2.16 27.86 -3.10
N ASP A 5 3.16 28.23 -2.31
CA ASP A 5 4.49 28.55 -2.81
C ASP A 5 5.35 27.27 -2.95
N LEU A 6 5.08 26.25 -2.15
CA LEU A 6 5.76 24.94 -2.18
C LEU A 6 4.72 23.82 -2.15
N LEU A 7 4.88 22.82 -3.02
CA LEU A 7 4.09 21.59 -3.10
C LEU A 7 5.02 20.39 -2.91
N MET A 8 4.76 19.59 -1.88
CA MET A 8 5.48 18.34 -1.62
C MET A 8 4.60 17.16 -2.03
N GLY A 9 4.94 16.51 -3.14
CA GLY A 9 4.22 15.31 -3.63
C GLY A 9 4.59 14.08 -2.83
N ILE A 10 3.61 13.41 -2.22
CA ILE A 10 3.82 12.21 -1.41
C ILE A 10 4.00 10.94 -2.24
N SER A 11 3.72 10.99 -3.53
CA SER A 11 3.94 9.90 -4.48
C SER A 11 4.48 10.45 -5.79
N LYS A 12 5.17 9.60 -6.56
CA LYS A 12 5.69 9.93 -7.89
C LYS A 12 4.57 10.40 -8.82
N GLN A 13 3.40 9.75 -8.75
CA GLN A 13 2.23 10.16 -9.54
C GLN A 13 1.75 11.56 -9.15
N THR A 14 1.64 11.88 -7.85
CA THR A 14 1.22 13.21 -7.38
C THR A 14 2.24 14.28 -7.79
N TYR A 15 3.54 13.98 -7.67
CA TYR A 15 4.61 14.85 -8.16
C TYR A 15 4.47 15.12 -9.66
N GLY A 16 4.32 14.08 -10.48
CA GLY A 16 4.15 14.20 -11.92
C GLY A 16 2.93 15.03 -12.32
N ILE A 17 1.78 14.82 -11.64
CA ILE A 17 0.57 15.63 -11.85
C ILE A 17 0.83 17.11 -11.54
N ASN A 18 1.50 17.41 -10.42
CA ASN A 18 1.81 18.79 -10.04
C ASN A 18 2.71 19.47 -11.07
N LYS A 19 3.76 18.80 -11.54
CA LYS A 19 4.66 19.32 -12.59
C LYS A 19 3.90 19.61 -13.89
N ARG A 20 3.00 18.73 -14.31
CA ARG A 20 2.17 18.91 -15.53
C ARG A 20 1.18 20.08 -15.41
N LEU A 21 0.53 20.20 -14.26
CA LEU A 21 -0.47 21.24 -14.03
C LEU A 21 0.12 22.63 -13.80
N LEU A 22 1.37 22.68 -13.35
CA LEU A 22 2.06 23.90 -12.94
C LEU A 22 3.41 24.06 -13.68
N PRO A 23 3.42 24.06 -15.02
CA PRO A 23 4.67 24.03 -15.80
C PRO A 23 5.51 25.30 -15.67
N LYS A 24 4.99 26.36 -15.04
CA LYS A 24 5.71 27.61 -14.76
C LYS A 24 6.34 27.66 -13.37
N TYR A 25 6.12 26.62 -12.55
CA TYR A 25 6.73 26.54 -11.23
C TYR A 25 8.20 26.12 -11.38
N GLU A 26 9.05 26.75 -10.58
CA GLU A 26 10.46 26.41 -10.48
C GLU A 26 10.63 25.07 -9.73
N ASP A 27 11.79 24.43 -9.86
CA ASP A 27 12.02 23.09 -9.28
C ASP A 27 11.89 23.06 -7.77
N TRP A 28 12.28 24.13 -7.08
CA TRP A 28 12.10 24.23 -5.62
C TRP A 28 10.63 24.28 -5.17
N GLN A 29 9.69 24.65 -6.06
CA GLN A 29 8.27 24.79 -5.77
C GLN A 29 7.50 23.47 -5.82
N ILE A 30 8.05 22.45 -6.46
CA ILE A 30 7.43 21.13 -6.56
C ILE A 30 8.50 20.07 -6.28
N THR A 31 8.42 19.45 -5.11
CA THR A 31 9.36 18.41 -4.66
C THR A 31 8.67 17.08 -4.43
N TYR A 32 9.42 15.98 -4.55
CA TYR A 32 8.96 14.64 -4.19
C TYR A 32 9.42 14.31 -2.78
N VAL A 33 8.46 14.11 -1.89
CA VAL A 33 8.71 13.75 -0.48
C VAL A 33 7.82 12.57 -0.12
N PRO A 34 8.24 11.33 -0.41
CA PRO A 34 7.46 10.15 -0.09
C PRO A 34 7.30 9.98 1.42
N HIS A 35 6.25 9.31 1.83
CA HIS A 35 6.12 8.91 3.23
C HIS A 35 7.22 7.93 3.61
N GLY A 36 7.72 8.09 4.83
CA GLY A 36 8.71 7.19 5.42
C GLY A 36 8.17 6.48 6.66
N ILE A 37 8.50 5.20 6.79
CA ILE A 37 8.12 4.38 7.93
C ILE A 37 9.21 4.46 9.01
N SER A 38 8.79 4.53 10.28
CA SER A 38 9.69 4.55 11.42
C SER A 38 10.19 3.15 11.74
N ASN A 39 11.51 2.93 11.66
CA ASN A 39 12.16 1.69 12.05
C ASN A 39 12.08 1.39 13.56
N ARG A 40 11.70 2.37 14.39
CA ARG A 40 11.40 2.14 15.82
C ARG A 40 10.04 1.49 16.01
N ARG A 41 9.11 1.80 15.11
CA ARG A 41 7.73 1.32 15.15
C ARG A 41 7.57 0.01 14.38
N PHE A 42 8.16 -0.07 13.19
CA PHE A 42 8.14 -1.24 12.33
C PHE A 42 9.56 -1.73 12.07
N HIS A 43 9.84 -2.93 12.47
CA HIS A 43 11.14 -3.60 12.33
C HIS A 43 10.93 -5.11 12.27
N LYS A 44 11.87 -5.79 11.66
CA LYS A 44 11.84 -7.26 11.60
C LYS A 44 11.92 -7.85 13.01
N VAL A 45 11.07 -8.83 13.26
CA VAL A 45 11.05 -9.68 14.44
C VAL A 45 11.42 -11.10 13.99
N GLU A 46 12.27 -11.79 14.74
CA GLU A 46 12.67 -13.15 14.40
C GLU A 46 11.52 -14.13 14.68
N ASP A 47 11.51 -15.24 13.93
CA ASP A 47 10.41 -16.22 13.98
C ASP A 47 10.25 -16.91 15.33
N ASP A 48 11.34 -17.00 16.10
CA ASP A 48 11.42 -17.63 17.43
C ASP A 48 11.24 -16.63 18.59
N ASP A 49 10.98 -15.35 18.26
CA ASP A 49 10.69 -14.33 19.28
C ASP A 49 9.40 -14.68 20.03
N THR A 50 9.51 -14.75 21.35
CA THR A 50 8.37 -15.13 22.22
C THR A 50 7.18 -14.20 22.07
N SER A 51 7.38 -12.89 21.84
CA SER A 51 6.30 -11.94 21.65
C SER A 51 5.53 -12.22 20.36
N LEU A 52 6.21 -12.64 19.30
CA LEU A 52 5.56 -13.01 18.03
C LEU A 52 4.80 -14.32 18.18
N LEU A 53 5.40 -15.32 18.83
CA LEU A 53 4.75 -16.61 19.07
C LEU A 53 3.51 -16.47 19.96
N ASP A 54 3.59 -15.66 21.02
CA ASP A 54 2.45 -15.37 21.91
C ASP A 54 1.33 -14.61 21.17
N PHE A 55 1.71 -13.66 20.30
CA PHE A 55 0.76 -12.94 19.45
C PHE A 55 0.04 -13.88 18.49
N GLU A 56 0.77 -14.77 17.82
CA GLU A 56 0.19 -15.75 16.90
C GLU A 56 -0.73 -16.74 17.62
N ALA A 57 -0.34 -17.20 18.79
CA ALA A 57 -1.16 -18.10 19.63
C ALA A 57 -2.45 -17.41 20.08
N LYS A 58 -2.37 -16.17 20.55
CA LYS A 58 -3.51 -15.35 20.97
C LYS A 58 -4.54 -15.18 19.84
N HIS A 59 -4.07 -14.99 18.61
CA HIS A 59 -4.92 -14.79 17.45
C HIS A 59 -5.26 -16.09 16.70
N HIS A 60 -4.87 -17.25 17.26
CA HIS A 60 -5.12 -18.58 16.69
C HIS A 60 -4.64 -18.76 15.25
N ILE A 61 -3.42 -18.25 14.97
CA ILE A 61 -2.79 -18.32 13.64
C ILE A 61 -1.43 -19.04 13.65
N SER A 62 -0.97 -19.56 14.79
CA SER A 62 0.32 -20.22 14.93
C SER A 62 0.44 -21.54 14.14
N ASP A 63 -0.68 -22.22 13.87
CA ASP A 63 -0.74 -23.44 13.07
C ASP A 63 -0.81 -23.20 11.56
N LYS A 64 -0.89 -21.92 11.13
CA LYS A 64 -1.05 -21.55 9.72
C LYS A 64 0.30 -21.39 9.02
N LYS A 65 0.41 -21.95 7.83
CA LYS A 65 1.60 -21.88 6.99
C LYS A 65 1.57 -20.76 5.93
N PHE A 66 0.37 -20.21 5.69
CA PHE A 66 0.19 -19.09 4.77
C PHE A 66 -0.82 -18.09 5.33
N LYS A 67 -0.28 -16.99 5.83
CA LYS A 67 -1.01 -15.93 6.53
C LYS A 67 -1.08 -14.70 5.65
N ILE A 68 -2.27 -14.35 5.20
CA ILE A 68 -2.54 -13.21 4.30
C ILE A 68 -3.09 -12.08 5.17
N LEU A 69 -2.45 -10.91 5.14
CA LEU A 69 -2.86 -9.75 5.92
C LEU A 69 -3.52 -8.68 5.06
N TYR A 70 -4.73 -8.26 5.45
CA TYR A 70 -5.35 -7.02 5.04
C TYR A 70 -5.44 -6.07 6.25
N SER A 71 -4.79 -4.91 6.16
CA SER A 71 -4.81 -3.87 7.21
C SER A 71 -5.11 -2.52 6.59
N ASN A 72 -6.37 -2.12 6.58
CA ASN A 72 -6.87 -0.84 6.09
C ASN A 72 -8.20 -0.51 6.77
N ARG A 73 -8.63 0.75 6.75
CA ARG A 73 -10.00 1.08 7.14
C ARG A 73 -10.99 0.40 6.19
N ASN A 74 -12.05 -0.18 6.75
CA ASN A 74 -13.14 -0.79 5.96
C ASN A 74 -14.00 0.31 5.32
N ILE A 75 -13.55 0.85 4.20
CA ILE A 75 -14.28 1.83 3.37
C ILE A 75 -14.22 1.41 1.91
N ARG A 76 -15.22 1.86 1.13
CA ARG A 76 -15.43 1.42 -0.26
C ARG A 76 -14.16 1.42 -1.10
N ARG A 77 -13.40 2.52 -1.17
CA ARG A 77 -12.19 2.61 -2.01
C ARG A 77 -11.06 1.64 -1.62
N LYS A 78 -11.08 1.09 -0.42
CA LYS A 78 -10.10 0.10 0.07
C LYS A 78 -10.41 -1.32 -0.34
N GLN A 79 -11.56 -1.54 -0.98
CA GLN A 79 -11.98 -2.82 -1.60
C GLN A 79 -11.84 -4.06 -0.69
N PRO A 80 -12.27 -4.01 0.60
CA PRO A 80 -12.13 -5.17 1.49
C PRO A 80 -12.92 -6.40 1.00
N GLY A 81 -14.06 -6.18 0.33
CA GLY A 81 -14.86 -7.26 -0.26
C GLY A 81 -14.14 -7.96 -1.42
N ASP A 82 -13.43 -7.21 -2.27
CA ASP A 82 -12.66 -7.77 -3.38
C ASP A 82 -11.46 -8.59 -2.87
N VAL A 83 -10.86 -8.19 -1.75
CA VAL A 83 -9.82 -9.00 -1.07
C VAL A 83 -10.41 -10.32 -0.59
N MET A 84 -11.63 -10.32 -0.04
CA MET A 84 -12.31 -11.54 0.40
C MET A 84 -12.62 -12.46 -0.79
N LEU A 85 -13.07 -11.91 -1.92
CA LEU A 85 -13.28 -12.67 -3.15
C LEU A 85 -11.96 -13.24 -3.72
N ALA A 86 -10.88 -12.46 -3.72
CA ALA A 86 -9.57 -12.94 -4.15
C ALA A 86 -9.11 -14.14 -3.31
N TYR A 87 -9.29 -14.05 -1.98
CA TYR A 87 -9.02 -15.17 -1.07
C TYR A 87 -9.91 -16.37 -1.38
N LYS A 88 -11.21 -16.15 -1.65
CA LYS A 88 -12.13 -17.24 -2.02
C LYS A 88 -11.64 -17.97 -3.27
N TYR A 89 -11.34 -17.25 -4.35
CA TYR A 89 -10.89 -17.87 -5.60
C TYR A 89 -9.55 -18.61 -5.43
N PHE A 90 -8.64 -18.08 -4.61
CA PHE A 90 -7.43 -18.77 -4.22
C PHE A 90 -7.72 -20.08 -3.50
N MET A 91 -8.59 -20.05 -2.48
CA MET A 91 -8.97 -21.22 -1.69
C MET A 91 -9.74 -22.28 -2.50
N ASP A 92 -10.59 -21.86 -3.45
CA ASP A 92 -11.30 -22.76 -4.36
C ASP A 92 -10.35 -23.66 -5.16
N GLY A 93 -9.14 -23.17 -5.46
CA GLY A 93 -8.09 -23.90 -6.17
C GLY A 93 -7.21 -24.81 -5.28
N LEU A 94 -7.50 -24.92 -3.98
CA LEU A 94 -6.71 -25.72 -3.03
C LEU A 94 -7.45 -27.00 -2.60
N THR A 95 -6.67 -28.02 -2.21
CA THR A 95 -7.24 -29.21 -1.54
C THR A 95 -7.69 -28.87 -0.12
N PRO A 96 -8.60 -29.66 0.50
CA PRO A 96 -9.00 -29.42 1.88
C PRO A 96 -7.84 -29.40 2.89
N GLU A 97 -6.77 -30.19 2.64
CA GLU A 97 -5.55 -30.19 3.44
C GLU A 97 -4.80 -28.86 3.34
N GLN A 98 -4.61 -28.35 2.12
CA GLN A 98 -3.94 -27.08 1.86
C GLN A 98 -4.74 -25.90 2.45
N ARG A 99 -6.06 -25.93 2.37
CA ARG A 99 -6.94 -24.90 2.95
C ARG A 99 -6.74 -24.71 4.44
N ARG A 100 -6.52 -25.80 5.18
CA ARG A 100 -6.28 -25.73 6.64
C ARG A 100 -5.03 -24.95 7.00
N ASP A 101 -4.05 -24.91 6.11
CA ASP A 101 -2.79 -24.20 6.27
C ASP A 101 -2.90 -22.68 6.02
N CYS A 102 -4.05 -22.22 5.47
CA CYS A 102 -4.22 -20.82 5.04
C CYS A 102 -5.15 -20.05 5.99
N VAL A 103 -4.90 -18.74 6.11
CA VAL A 103 -5.79 -17.81 6.82
C VAL A 103 -5.73 -16.42 6.20
N LEU A 104 -6.87 -15.75 6.09
CA LEU A 104 -6.97 -14.32 5.79
C LEU A 104 -7.25 -13.54 7.07
N ILE A 105 -6.36 -12.63 7.41
CA ILE A 105 -6.42 -11.79 8.61
C ILE A 105 -6.88 -10.39 8.21
N TYR A 106 -8.02 -9.96 8.73
CA TYR A 106 -8.49 -8.59 8.62
C TYR A 106 -8.17 -7.80 9.88
N HIS A 107 -7.33 -6.76 9.73
CA HIS A 107 -7.16 -5.74 10.74
C HIS A 107 -7.93 -4.49 10.33
N CYS A 108 -9.21 -4.45 10.66
CA CYS A 108 -10.12 -3.34 10.43
C CYS A 108 -11.39 -3.51 11.27
N SER A 109 -12.19 -2.45 11.40
CA SER A 109 -13.56 -2.61 11.89
C SER A 109 -14.32 -3.55 10.94
N PRO A 110 -14.89 -4.66 11.42
CA PRO A 110 -15.61 -5.61 10.56
C PRO A 110 -16.83 -4.98 9.88
N ILE A 111 -17.44 -3.99 10.52
CA ILE A 111 -18.56 -3.20 10.01
C ILE A 111 -18.19 -1.73 10.09
N ASP A 112 -18.33 -0.99 8.98
CA ASP A 112 -18.14 0.47 8.91
C ASP A 112 -19.31 1.04 8.09
N GLU A 113 -19.89 2.15 8.54
CA GLU A 113 -21.04 2.79 7.86
C GLU A 113 -20.71 3.29 6.44
N ASN A 114 -19.42 3.57 6.16
CA ASN A 114 -18.91 3.96 4.85
C ASN A 114 -18.28 2.80 4.09
N GLY A 115 -18.46 1.57 4.57
CA GLY A 115 -17.82 0.38 4.05
C GLY A 115 -18.77 -0.80 3.88
N THR A 116 -18.30 -1.95 4.30
CA THR A 116 -18.95 -3.25 4.09
C THR A 116 -19.20 -3.95 5.43
N ASP A 117 -20.32 -4.66 5.55
CA ASP A 117 -20.56 -5.66 6.62
C ASP A 117 -19.79 -6.95 6.24
N LEU A 118 -18.51 -7.01 6.59
CA LEU A 118 -17.62 -8.10 6.21
C LEU A 118 -18.04 -9.46 6.83
N PRO A 119 -18.50 -9.55 8.09
CA PRO A 119 -19.05 -10.78 8.63
C PRO A 119 -20.22 -11.32 7.81
N ARG A 120 -21.11 -10.44 7.32
CA ARG A 120 -22.22 -10.85 6.47
C ARG A 120 -21.75 -11.32 5.10
N VAL A 121 -20.77 -10.64 4.50
CA VAL A 121 -20.14 -11.07 3.24
C VAL A 121 -19.50 -12.45 3.41
N LYS A 122 -18.71 -12.65 4.47
CA LYS A 122 -18.15 -13.97 4.83
C LYS A 122 -19.23 -15.03 4.88
N LYS A 123 -20.29 -14.80 5.66
CA LYS A 123 -21.39 -15.75 5.85
C LYS A 123 -22.08 -16.16 4.55
N HIS A 124 -22.20 -15.24 3.59
CA HIS A 124 -22.94 -15.49 2.35
C HIS A 124 -22.08 -16.01 1.19
N LEU A 125 -20.80 -15.69 1.17
CA LEU A 125 -19.92 -15.99 0.04
C LEU A 125 -18.87 -17.07 0.33
N MET A 126 -18.52 -17.27 1.62
CA MET A 126 -17.44 -18.18 1.98
C MET A 126 -17.98 -19.53 2.46
N PRO A 127 -17.40 -20.66 2.00
CA PRO A 127 -17.53 -21.93 2.67
C PRO A 127 -17.05 -21.87 4.14
N ASP A 128 -17.62 -22.68 5.01
CA ASP A 128 -17.33 -22.68 6.45
C ASP A 128 -15.85 -23.06 6.76
N ASP A 129 -15.20 -23.81 5.89
CA ASP A 129 -13.81 -24.25 6.02
C ASP A 129 -12.78 -23.20 5.58
N TYR A 130 -13.22 -22.00 5.10
CA TYR A 130 -12.31 -20.92 4.73
C TYR A 130 -12.03 -20.03 5.94
N ASP A 131 -10.80 -20.13 6.46
CA ASP A 131 -10.42 -19.43 7.69
C ASP A 131 -10.18 -17.93 7.44
N ILE A 132 -11.06 -17.10 8.01
CA ILE A 132 -10.98 -15.63 7.98
C ILE A 132 -11.11 -15.12 9.42
N ARG A 133 -10.12 -14.35 9.87
CA ARG A 133 -10.02 -13.79 11.22
C ARG A 133 -10.14 -12.28 11.20
N PHE A 134 -10.94 -11.74 12.10
CA PHE A 134 -11.04 -10.29 12.35
C PHE A 134 -10.38 -9.98 13.68
N THR A 135 -9.26 -9.28 13.69
CA THR A 135 -8.50 -8.99 14.91
C THR A 135 -9.32 -8.16 15.91
N TYR A 136 -10.22 -7.30 15.43
CA TYR A 136 -11.12 -6.50 16.27
C TYR A 136 -12.14 -7.37 17.06
N GLU A 137 -12.48 -8.56 16.58
CA GLU A 137 -13.33 -9.49 17.32
C GLU A 137 -12.59 -10.13 18.50
N THR A 138 -11.27 -10.33 18.37
CA THR A 138 -10.43 -10.90 19.42
C THR A 138 -10.11 -9.88 20.52
N ASP A 139 -9.71 -8.66 20.12
CA ASP A 139 -9.21 -7.65 21.06
C ASP A 139 -10.22 -6.57 21.43
N GLY A 140 -11.29 -6.39 20.67
CA GLY A 140 -12.31 -5.37 20.88
C GLY A 140 -11.82 -3.91 20.73
N ARG A 141 -10.58 -3.72 20.24
CA ARG A 141 -9.93 -2.41 20.12
C ARG A 141 -8.90 -2.41 18.99
N PRO A 142 -8.49 -1.22 18.49
CA PRO A 142 -7.33 -1.08 17.63
C PRO A 142 -6.03 -1.52 18.35
N PHE A 143 -5.08 -2.05 17.57
CA PHE A 143 -3.76 -2.40 18.07
C PHE A 143 -2.91 -1.17 18.37
N ASN A 144 -2.03 -1.29 19.38
CA ASN A 144 -0.94 -0.34 19.59
C ASN A 144 0.23 -0.59 18.63
N ASP A 145 1.26 0.24 18.68
CA ASP A 145 2.39 0.18 17.76
C ASP A 145 3.14 -1.15 17.82
N SER A 146 3.33 -1.73 19.00
CA SER A 146 4.00 -3.03 19.16
C SER A 146 3.16 -4.16 18.59
N GLU A 147 1.86 -4.17 18.85
CA GLU A 147 0.93 -5.17 18.30
C GLU A 147 0.83 -5.04 16.75
N MET A 148 0.85 -3.81 16.22
CA MET A 148 0.92 -3.59 14.78
C MET A 148 2.20 -4.16 14.18
N ASN A 149 3.36 -3.95 14.80
CA ASN A 149 4.60 -4.55 14.35
C ASN A 149 4.53 -6.07 14.33
N LEU A 150 4.02 -6.71 15.39
CA LEU A 150 3.84 -8.17 15.44
C LEU A 150 2.87 -8.67 14.38
N LEU A 151 1.76 -7.96 14.14
CA LEU A 151 0.79 -8.30 13.10
C LEU A 151 1.43 -8.35 11.71
N PHE A 152 2.21 -7.34 11.34
CA PHE A 152 2.89 -7.33 10.03
C PHE A 152 3.99 -8.39 9.94
N ASN A 153 4.72 -8.67 11.03
CA ASN A 153 5.72 -9.74 11.08
C ASN A 153 5.11 -11.15 11.05
N SER A 154 3.87 -11.33 11.55
CA SER A 154 3.18 -12.62 11.49
C SER A 154 2.68 -12.98 10.08
N ALA A 155 2.62 -12.03 9.17
CA ALA A 155 2.07 -12.22 7.84
C ALA A 155 3.11 -12.77 6.85
N ASP A 156 2.67 -13.68 5.97
CA ASP A 156 3.44 -14.17 4.82
C ASP A 156 3.30 -13.26 3.59
N VAL A 157 2.21 -12.51 3.52
CA VAL A 157 1.94 -11.51 2.47
C VAL A 157 0.95 -10.45 2.97
N TYR A 158 1.18 -9.21 2.58
CA TYR A 158 0.22 -8.13 2.74
C TYR A 158 -0.51 -7.85 1.42
N ILE A 159 -1.84 -7.71 1.47
CA ILE A 159 -2.65 -7.45 0.28
C ILE A 159 -3.37 -6.11 0.37
N ASN A 160 -3.27 -5.29 -0.68
CA ASN A 160 -3.95 -4.00 -0.80
C ASN A 160 -4.51 -3.80 -2.21
N LEU A 161 -5.81 -4.02 -2.38
CA LEU A 161 -6.52 -3.85 -3.65
C LEU A 161 -7.26 -2.51 -3.73
N ALA A 162 -6.85 -1.50 -2.95
CA ALA A 162 -7.49 -0.19 -2.98
C ALA A 162 -7.58 0.37 -4.41
N SER A 163 -8.73 0.95 -4.75
CA SER A 163 -8.99 1.53 -6.09
C SER A 163 -8.33 2.90 -6.30
N ASN A 164 -7.90 3.54 -5.22
CA ASN A 164 -7.01 4.69 -5.22
C ASN A 164 -6.31 4.84 -3.85
N GLU A 165 -5.06 5.30 -3.89
CA GLU A 165 -4.23 5.53 -2.71
C GLU A 165 -3.30 6.72 -2.93
N GLY A 166 -3.16 7.55 -1.88
CA GLY A 166 -2.19 8.64 -1.88
C GLY A 166 -0.75 8.15 -1.83
N PHE A 167 -0.47 7.14 -0.97
CA PHE A 167 0.83 6.49 -0.83
C PHE A 167 0.72 4.98 -0.57
N GLY A 168 -0.11 4.55 0.41
CA GLY A 168 -0.25 3.15 0.80
C GLY A 168 0.68 2.77 1.96
N LEU A 169 0.51 3.42 3.12
CA LEU A 169 1.34 3.20 4.31
C LEU A 169 1.47 1.73 4.67
N GLY A 170 0.37 0.97 4.70
CA GLY A 170 0.38 -0.45 5.05
C GLY A 170 1.27 -1.30 4.15
N SER A 171 1.35 -0.99 2.85
CA SER A 171 2.27 -1.69 1.93
C SER A 171 3.73 -1.39 2.28
N CYS A 172 4.04 -0.14 2.60
CA CYS A 172 5.39 0.25 3.02
C CYS A 172 5.75 -0.30 4.42
N GLU A 173 4.78 -0.36 5.35
CA GLU A 173 4.94 -1.01 6.67
C GLU A 173 5.27 -2.51 6.51
N ALA A 174 4.54 -3.21 5.63
CA ALA A 174 4.81 -4.61 5.30
C ALA A 174 6.23 -4.82 4.76
N LEU A 175 6.63 -4.02 3.76
CA LEU A 175 7.99 -4.11 3.22
C LEU A 175 9.05 -3.79 4.27
N THR A 176 8.80 -2.85 5.17
CA THR A 176 9.75 -2.48 6.24
C THR A 176 10.05 -3.65 7.18
N VAL A 177 9.09 -4.52 7.45
CA VAL A 177 9.27 -5.71 8.28
C VAL A 177 9.69 -6.95 7.48
N GLY A 178 9.81 -6.86 6.17
CA GLY A 178 10.21 -7.97 5.31
C GLY A 178 9.07 -8.87 4.86
N THR A 179 7.87 -8.33 4.74
CA THR A 179 6.68 -9.03 4.22
C THR A 179 6.41 -8.59 2.78
N PRO A 180 6.39 -9.52 1.80
CA PRO A 180 6.08 -9.20 0.40
C PRO A 180 4.63 -8.73 0.24
N ILE A 181 4.36 -8.01 -0.84
CA ILE A 181 3.07 -7.34 -1.04
C ILE A 181 2.37 -7.75 -2.34
N ILE A 182 1.04 -7.83 -2.28
CA ILE A 182 0.15 -7.81 -3.46
C ILE A 182 -0.54 -6.44 -3.46
N VAL A 183 -0.41 -5.69 -4.54
CA VAL A 183 -1.00 -4.35 -4.63
C VAL A 183 -1.66 -4.09 -5.98
N ASN A 184 -2.78 -3.37 -5.96
CA ASN A 184 -3.35 -2.79 -7.16
C ASN A 184 -2.44 -1.65 -7.68
N VAL A 185 -2.16 -1.64 -8.98
CA VAL A 185 -1.27 -0.63 -9.61
C VAL A 185 -2.02 0.67 -9.80
N THR A 186 -2.15 1.45 -8.73
CA THR A 186 -2.83 2.75 -8.73
C THR A 186 -2.19 3.72 -7.74
N GLY A 187 -2.27 5.02 -8.03
CA GLY A 187 -1.83 6.06 -7.12
C GLY A 187 -0.42 5.84 -6.57
N GLY A 188 -0.25 6.11 -5.29
CA GLY A 188 1.03 5.95 -4.59
C GLY A 188 1.43 4.50 -4.30
N LEU A 189 0.55 3.50 -4.49
CA LEU A 189 0.94 2.08 -4.41
C LEU A 189 2.00 1.72 -5.44
N GLN A 190 2.08 2.45 -6.54
CA GLN A 190 3.08 2.25 -7.59
C GLN A 190 4.51 2.53 -7.09
N ASP A 191 4.67 3.42 -6.10
CA ASP A 191 5.99 3.79 -5.56
C ASP A 191 6.68 2.61 -4.88
N GLN A 192 5.89 1.70 -4.24
CA GLN A 192 6.41 0.50 -3.60
C GLN A 192 6.66 -0.66 -4.56
N CYS A 193 6.19 -0.56 -5.81
CA CYS A 193 6.34 -1.64 -6.79
C CYS A 193 7.76 -1.76 -7.37
N GLY A 194 8.58 -0.71 -7.30
CA GLY A 194 9.89 -0.72 -7.93
C GLY A 194 9.82 -1.03 -9.41
N PHE A 195 8.90 -0.37 -10.15
CA PHE A 195 8.83 -0.50 -11.60
C PHE A 195 10.12 0.01 -12.25
N LYS A 196 10.54 -0.65 -13.32
CA LYS A 196 11.80 -0.36 -14.00
C LYS A 196 11.59 -0.01 -15.47
N LYS A 197 12.50 0.83 -15.94
CA LYS A 197 12.73 1.19 -17.34
C LYS A 197 14.20 0.93 -17.63
N ASP A 198 14.49 0.11 -18.61
CA ASP A 198 15.86 -0.25 -19.03
C ASP A 198 16.73 -0.77 -17.85
N GLY A 199 16.12 -1.51 -16.91
CA GLY A 199 16.77 -2.08 -15.73
C GLY A 199 16.87 -1.14 -14.51
N GLU A 200 16.60 0.17 -14.66
CA GLU A 200 16.65 1.17 -13.59
C GLU A 200 15.26 1.47 -13.03
N PHE A 201 15.16 1.76 -11.73
CA PHE A 201 13.89 2.13 -11.11
C PHE A 201 13.34 3.45 -11.65
N LEU A 202 12.05 3.49 -11.96
CA LEU A 202 11.36 4.70 -12.36
C LEU A 202 11.53 5.80 -11.30
N THR A 203 11.99 6.96 -11.76
CA THR A 203 12.15 8.18 -10.96
C THR A 203 10.85 8.98 -10.85
N PRO A 204 10.75 9.99 -9.98
CA PRO A 204 9.63 10.92 -9.98
C PRO A 204 9.45 11.64 -11.32
N ASP A 205 10.55 11.97 -12.01
CA ASP A 205 10.52 12.66 -13.30
C ASP A 205 9.97 11.79 -14.44
N ASP A 206 10.20 10.47 -14.41
CA ASP A 206 9.56 9.56 -15.36
C ASP A 206 8.03 9.63 -15.26
N TYR A 207 7.47 9.85 -14.07
CA TYR A 207 6.02 10.00 -13.87
C TYR A 207 5.46 11.34 -14.39
N VAL A 208 6.30 12.32 -14.69
CA VAL A 208 5.84 13.55 -15.36
C VAL A 208 5.29 13.21 -16.74
N GLU A 209 5.95 12.32 -17.47
CA GLU A 209 5.51 11.89 -18.80
C GLU A 209 4.54 10.72 -18.73
N LEU A 210 4.85 9.69 -17.94
CA LEU A 210 4.03 8.50 -17.78
C LEU A 210 2.64 8.79 -17.19
N GLY A 211 2.57 9.68 -16.20
CA GLY A 211 1.37 9.97 -15.43
C GLY A 211 0.99 8.86 -14.45
N SER A 212 0.83 7.64 -14.93
CA SER A 212 0.53 6.44 -14.12
C SER A 212 0.87 5.19 -14.91
N ASN A 213 1.32 4.13 -14.22
CA ASN A 213 1.61 2.84 -14.83
C ASN A 213 0.42 1.84 -14.81
N HIS A 214 -0.78 2.33 -14.55
CA HIS A 214 -1.98 1.47 -14.49
C HIS A 214 -2.29 0.77 -15.83
N GLU A 215 -1.82 1.30 -16.95
CA GLU A 215 -1.96 0.71 -18.29
C GLU A 215 -0.86 -0.32 -18.66
N ARG A 216 -0.01 -0.70 -17.71
CA ARG A 216 1.10 -1.67 -17.90
C ARG A 216 2.18 -1.21 -18.88
N THR A 217 2.47 0.08 -18.97
CA THR A 217 3.57 0.57 -19.81
C THR A 217 4.91 -0.06 -19.41
N TYR A 218 5.15 -0.22 -18.13
CA TYR A 218 6.32 -0.92 -17.59
C TYR A 218 5.86 -2.13 -16.78
N THR A 219 6.40 -3.30 -17.10
CA THR A 219 6.03 -4.59 -16.49
C THR A 219 7.13 -5.20 -15.63
N GLU A 220 8.39 -4.76 -15.81
CA GLU A 220 9.47 -5.13 -14.92
C GLU A 220 9.32 -4.39 -13.58
N HIS A 221 9.43 -5.11 -12.47
CA HIS A 221 9.19 -4.61 -11.12
C HIS A 221 10.08 -5.32 -10.09
N GLY A 222 10.06 -4.87 -8.86
CA GLY A 222 10.77 -5.53 -7.76
C GLY A 222 10.24 -6.94 -7.49
N GLU A 223 11.11 -7.86 -7.08
CA GLU A 223 10.73 -9.24 -6.78
C GLU A 223 9.80 -9.39 -5.56
N TRP A 224 9.81 -8.40 -4.66
CA TRP A 224 9.01 -8.38 -3.42
C TRP A 224 7.54 -8.02 -3.62
N VAL A 225 7.16 -7.58 -4.83
CA VAL A 225 5.80 -7.16 -5.15
C VAL A 225 5.17 -8.05 -6.20
N PHE A 226 3.90 -8.33 -6.02
CA PHE A 226 3.04 -9.05 -6.93
C PHE A 226 1.94 -8.09 -7.40
N PRO A 227 2.23 -7.29 -8.44
CA PRO A 227 1.32 -6.23 -8.87
C PRO A 227 0.08 -6.83 -9.54
N VAL A 228 -1.07 -6.23 -9.25
CA VAL A 228 -2.33 -6.49 -9.94
C VAL A 228 -2.72 -5.22 -10.67
N PHE A 229 -2.82 -5.29 -11.98
CA PHE A 229 -3.15 -4.12 -12.79
C PHE A 229 -4.67 -3.94 -12.86
N PRO A 230 -5.17 -2.70 -12.78
CA PRO A 230 -6.60 -2.44 -12.90
C PRO A 230 -7.11 -2.83 -14.30
N THR A 231 -8.30 -3.39 -14.34
CA THR A 231 -9.01 -3.78 -15.57
C THR A 231 -10.25 -2.94 -15.80
N ASN A 232 -10.67 -2.19 -14.79
CA ASN A 232 -11.81 -1.28 -14.87
C ASN A 232 -11.44 0.06 -14.23
N ARG A 233 -11.72 1.14 -14.94
CA ARG A 233 -11.55 2.49 -14.46
C ARG A 233 -12.89 3.20 -14.49
N SER A 234 -13.40 3.59 -13.33
CA SER A 234 -14.71 4.22 -13.20
C SER A 234 -14.62 5.62 -12.61
N LEU A 235 -15.51 6.50 -13.04
CA LEU A 235 -15.65 7.85 -12.49
C LEU A 235 -16.54 7.78 -11.25
N GLN A 236 -16.01 8.26 -10.12
CA GLN A 236 -16.68 8.32 -8.83
C GLN A 236 -16.65 9.75 -8.30
N GLY A 237 -17.42 10.03 -7.25
CA GLY A 237 -17.34 11.31 -6.61
C GLY A 237 -18.40 11.53 -5.53
N SER A 238 -18.26 12.68 -4.89
CA SER A 238 -19.23 13.26 -3.95
C SER A 238 -19.22 14.78 -4.13
N PRO A 239 -20.15 15.54 -3.55
CA PRO A 239 -20.15 17.00 -3.67
C PRO A 239 -18.83 17.67 -3.28
N ALA A 240 -18.15 17.15 -2.26
CA ALA A 240 -16.85 17.67 -1.81
C ALA A 240 -15.67 17.26 -2.72
N THR A 241 -15.80 16.12 -3.41
CA THR A 241 -14.82 15.60 -4.38
C THR A 241 -15.59 15.19 -5.63
N PRO A 242 -15.85 16.13 -6.55
CA PRO A 242 -16.88 15.96 -7.58
C PRO A 242 -16.57 14.88 -8.59
N TYR A 243 -15.31 14.51 -8.76
CA TYR A 243 -14.91 13.34 -9.56
C TYR A 243 -13.56 12.83 -9.10
N ILE A 244 -13.43 11.52 -9.08
CA ILE A 244 -12.19 10.76 -8.92
C ILE A 244 -12.24 9.55 -9.85
N TRP A 245 -11.10 9.12 -10.33
CA TRP A 245 -10.98 7.85 -11.03
C TRP A 245 -10.66 6.75 -10.02
N ASP A 246 -11.54 5.74 -9.97
CA ASP A 246 -11.29 4.50 -9.24
C ASP A 246 -10.72 3.46 -10.21
N ASP A 247 -9.51 3.01 -9.96
CA ASP A 247 -8.84 1.97 -10.72
C ASP A 247 -9.09 0.62 -10.01
N ARG A 248 -9.99 -0.22 -10.54
CA ARG A 248 -10.33 -1.52 -9.93
C ARG A 248 -9.64 -2.66 -10.67
N CYS A 249 -8.98 -3.53 -9.93
CA CYS A 249 -8.49 -4.81 -10.44
C CYS A 249 -9.53 -5.92 -10.25
N GLN A 250 -9.36 -7.04 -10.95
CA GLN A 250 -10.18 -8.22 -10.75
C GLN A 250 -9.68 -9.04 -9.54
N PRO A 251 -10.58 -9.51 -8.66
CA PRO A 251 -10.22 -10.41 -7.57
C PRO A 251 -9.55 -11.71 -8.06
N GLU A 252 -9.92 -12.19 -9.25
CA GLU A 252 -9.33 -13.35 -9.90
C GLU A 252 -7.83 -13.14 -10.16
N ASP A 253 -7.44 -11.97 -10.67
CA ASP A 253 -6.02 -11.66 -10.91
C ASP A 253 -5.23 -11.61 -9.60
N ALA A 254 -5.82 -11.07 -8.54
CA ALA A 254 -5.22 -11.07 -7.21
C ALA A 254 -5.09 -12.50 -6.64
N SER A 255 -6.07 -13.38 -6.91
CA SER A 255 -6.02 -14.79 -6.51
C SER A 255 -4.87 -15.54 -7.17
N VAL A 256 -4.55 -15.23 -8.43
CA VAL A 256 -3.38 -15.77 -9.13
C VAL A 256 -2.08 -15.36 -8.44
N GLN A 257 -1.99 -14.12 -7.95
CA GLN A 257 -0.80 -13.66 -7.21
C GLN A 257 -0.70 -14.35 -5.83
N LEU A 258 -1.82 -14.55 -5.14
CA LEU A 258 -1.86 -15.34 -3.90
C LEU A 258 -1.37 -16.77 -4.14
N ARG A 259 -1.80 -17.39 -5.24
CA ARG A 259 -1.36 -18.74 -5.61
C ARG A 259 0.14 -18.82 -5.88
N LYS A 260 0.70 -17.86 -6.60
CA LYS A 260 2.15 -17.79 -6.84
C LYS A 260 2.92 -17.72 -5.52
N LEU A 261 2.53 -16.82 -4.61
CA LEU A 261 3.18 -16.67 -3.31
C LEU A 261 3.06 -17.92 -2.44
N TYR A 262 1.91 -18.58 -2.45
CA TYR A 262 1.71 -19.85 -1.75
C TYR A 262 2.68 -20.93 -2.25
N ASP A 263 2.80 -21.08 -3.58
CA ASP A 263 3.62 -22.11 -4.21
C ASP A 263 5.14 -21.88 -4.04
N LEU A 264 5.58 -20.64 -3.82
CA LEU A 264 7.00 -20.31 -3.53
C LEU A 264 7.50 -20.91 -2.22
N GLY A 265 6.61 -21.13 -1.23
CA GLY A 265 7.01 -21.55 0.11
C GLY A 265 7.57 -20.42 0.97
N ARG A 266 7.73 -20.70 2.27
CA ARG A 266 8.04 -19.69 3.29
C ARG A 266 9.41 -19.04 3.09
N GLU A 267 10.44 -19.83 2.84
CA GLU A 267 11.83 -19.33 2.75
C GLU A 267 11.99 -18.34 1.59
N GLU A 268 11.37 -18.66 0.45
CA GLU A 268 11.44 -17.77 -0.69
C GLU A 268 10.63 -16.47 -0.45
N ARG A 269 9.45 -16.54 0.18
CA ARG A 269 8.70 -15.35 0.58
C ARG A 269 9.50 -14.44 1.49
N LYS A 270 10.27 -14.99 2.45
CA LYS A 270 11.16 -14.23 3.32
C LYS A 270 12.31 -13.58 2.54
N ARG A 271 12.92 -14.31 1.61
CA ARG A 271 13.96 -13.74 0.73
C ARG A 271 13.43 -12.55 -0.04
N LEU A 272 12.27 -12.70 -0.67
CA LEU A 272 11.61 -11.63 -1.42
C LEU A 272 11.26 -10.44 -0.53
N GLY A 273 10.72 -10.68 0.67
CA GLY A 273 10.40 -9.63 1.63
C GLY A 273 11.65 -8.84 2.06
N SER A 274 12.79 -9.51 2.25
CA SER A 274 14.06 -8.86 2.58
C SER A 274 14.52 -7.90 1.49
N LEU A 275 14.36 -8.27 0.21
CA LEU A 275 14.62 -7.36 -0.92
C LEU A 275 13.73 -6.11 -0.87
N GLY A 276 12.47 -6.29 -0.47
CA GLY A 276 11.55 -5.16 -0.27
C GLY A 276 11.98 -4.22 0.86
N THR A 277 12.54 -4.76 1.94
CA THR A 277 13.10 -3.95 3.04
C THR A 277 14.30 -3.13 2.57
N GLU A 278 15.19 -3.71 1.78
CA GLU A 278 16.35 -3.01 1.20
C GLU A 278 15.88 -1.89 0.25
N PHE A 279 14.94 -2.21 -0.64
CA PHE A 279 14.33 -1.23 -1.53
C PHE A 279 13.76 -0.02 -0.78
N CYS A 280 13.00 -0.23 0.31
CA CYS A 280 12.46 0.86 1.10
C CYS A 280 13.54 1.76 1.72
N LYS A 281 14.67 1.17 2.15
CA LYS A 281 15.81 1.93 2.69
C LYS A 281 16.48 2.77 1.61
N GLU A 282 16.73 2.19 0.44
CA GLU A 282 17.41 2.85 -0.69
C GLU A 282 16.52 3.91 -1.36
N ASN A 283 15.22 3.68 -1.41
CA ASN A 283 14.27 4.56 -2.10
C ASN A 283 13.56 5.57 -1.16
N GLN A 284 14.27 6.03 -0.14
CA GLN A 284 13.88 7.16 0.71
C GLN A 284 12.60 6.95 1.55
N MET A 285 12.13 5.70 1.71
CA MET A 285 10.88 5.38 2.41
C MET A 285 11.07 5.17 3.93
N THR A 286 12.09 5.78 4.52
CA THR A 286 12.30 5.80 5.96
C THR A 286 11.93 7.15 6.57
N SER A 287 11.41 7.17 7.79
CA SER A 287 11.00 8.41 8.46
C SER A 287 12.14 9.42 8.64
N LYS A 288 13.38 8.95 8.79
CA LYS A 288 14.57 9.81 8.88
C LYS A 288 14.80 10.56 7.57
N VAL A 289 14.75 9.86 6.45
CA VAL A 289 14.97 10.45 5.11
C VAL A 289 13.80 11.34 4.73
N MET A 290 12.54 10.92 5.01
CA MET A 290 11.37 11.78 4.81
C MET A 290 11.52 13.10 5.57
N GLY A 291 11.93 13.06 6.84
CA GLY A 291 12.16 14.26 7.65
C GLY A 291 13.24 15.18 7.04
N GLN A 292 14.33 14.60 6.53
CA GLN A 292 15.39 15.37 5.88
C GLN A 292 14.90 16.00 4.58
N ASN A 293 14.23 15.25 3.71
CA ASN A 293 13.64 15.76 2.45
C ASN A 293 12.64 16.89 2.69
N PHE A 294 11.88 16.80 3.79
CA PHE A 294 10.97 17.86 4.22
C PHE A 294 11.72 19.15 4.56
N ILE A 295 12.78 19.03 5.38
CA ILE A 295 13.63 20.16 5.78
C ILE A 295 14.31 20.78 4.57
N ASP A 296 14.88 19.95 3.70
CA ASP A 296 15.59 20.42 2.50
C ASP A 296 14.65 21.16 1.53
N SER A 297 13.44 20.62 1.34
CA SER A 297 12.40 21.28 0.53
C SER A 297 11.99 22.64 1.11
N MET A 298 11.85 22.74 2.44
CA MET A 298 11.53 24.00 3.11
C MET A 298 12.68 25.00 3.03
N ASN A 299 13.92 24.57 3.24
CA ASN A 299 15.10 25.44 3.15
C ASN A 299 15.24 25.97 1.72
N GLY A 300 15.13 25.14 0.70
CA GLY A 300 15.14 25.58 -0.69
C GLY A 300 14.05 26.61 -1.00
N ALA A 301 12.86 26.44 -0.40
CA ALA A 301 11.79 27.41 -0.53
C ALA A 301 12.14 28.75 0.16
N PHE A 302 12.69 28.75 1.39
CA PHE A 302 13.08 29.96 2.08
C PHE A 302 14.20 30.72 1.38
N GLU A 303 15.14 30.02 0.78
CA GLU A 303 16.26 30.61 0.03
C GLU A 303 15.81 31.24 -1.30
N SER A 304 14.84 30.61 -1.97
CA SER A 304 14.42 30.98 -3.33
C SER A 304 13.17 31.88 -3.36
N TRP A 305 12.36 31.86 -2.30
CA TRP A 305 11.10 32.58 -2.25
C TRP A 305 11.31 34.11 -2.27
N LYS A 306 10.52 34.79 -3.14
CA LYS A 306 10.46 36.25 -3.21
C LYS A 306 9.01 36.69 -3.04
N PRO A 307 8.75 37.80 -2.30
CA PRO A 307 7.41 38.33 -2.19
C PRO A 307 6.82 38.64 -3.57
N LYS A 308 5.65 38.07 -3.84
CA LYS A 308 4.88 38.46 -5.04
C LYS A 308 4.22 39.82 -4.76
N PRO A 309 4.31 40.80 -5.66
CA PRO A 309 3.58 42.05 -5.51
C PRO A 309 2.06 41.71 -5.47
N LYS A 310 1.38 42.13 -4.40
CA LYS A 310 -0.05 41.91 -4.25
C LYS A 310 -0.91 42.72 -5.22
N TYR A 311 -0.36 43.83 -5.70
CA TYR A 311 -1.04 44.76 -6.60
C TYR A 311 -0.04 45.33 -7.62
N SER A 312 -0.44 45.46 -8.88
CA SER A 312 0.18 46.31 -9.88
C SER A 312 -0.71 47.54 -10.07
N MET A 313 -0.14 48.77 -9.96
CA MET A 313 -0.84 49.95 -10.43
C MET A 313 -0.46 50.16 -11.89
N GLU A 314 -1.45 50.06 -12.76
CA GLU A 314 -1.29 50.52 -14.16
C GLU A 314 -1.76 51.99 -14.21
N ALA A 315 -0.94 52.87 -14.74
CA ALA A 315 -1.36 54.24 -15.08
C ALA A 315 -2.32 54.14 -16.26
N VAL A 316 -3.56 54.65 -16.07
CA VAL A 316 -4.58 54.74 -17.13
C VAL A 316 -4.25 55.90 -18.04
#